data_037e6ddd3c2dc611cc2c74b91c3931db
#
_entry.id   037e6ddd3c2dc611cc2c74b91c3931db
#
_cell.length_a   1.000
_cell.length_b   1.000
_cell.length_c   1.000
_cell.angle_alpha   90.00
_cell.angle_beta   90.00
_cell.angle_gamma   90.00
#
_symmetry.space_group_name_H-M   'P 1'
#
loop_
_entity.id
_entity.type
_entity.pdbx_description
1 polymer ?
#
loop_
_entity_poly.entity_id
_entity_poly.type
_entity_poly.pdbx_seq_one_letter_code
_entity_poly.pdbx_strand_id
1 'polypeptide(L)'
;MTFTSPAKPRLVELIKELAVVHGRVTLSSGIEADYYVDLRRATLHHEAAPLIGQVMLDLLDQAGITEFDAIGGLTMGADPVATAVLHQAAARGRDIDAFVVRKAAKAHGMGRQVEGPDVSGRRVVVVEDTSTTGGSPLTAAAALEAAGAIIVAVATVVDRDTGAQQVIEEKGYKYLSAVSLQDLGLAAN
;
A
#
# COMPACT_ATOMS: atom_id res chain seq x y z
N MET A 1 -8.43 18.36 -3.54
CA MET A 1 -8.20 18.10 -4.99
C MET A 1 -8.40 16.62 -5.22
N THR A 2 -9.12 16.22 -6.25
CA THR A 2 -9.30 14.82 -6.60
C THR A 2 -8.02 14.30 -7.26
N PHE A 3 -7.48 13.17 -6.78
CA PHE A 3 -6.30 12.53 -7.35
C PHE A 3 -6.56 12.05 -8.78
N THR A 4 -5.65 12.35 -9.70
CA THR A 4 -5.72 11.94 -11.10
C THR A 4 -4.39 11.36 -11.57
N SER A 5 -4.45 10.24 -12.29
CA SER A 5 -3.32 9.64 -13.01
C SER A 5 -3.83 9.10 -14.34
N PRO A 6 -3.08 9.26 -15.44
CA PRO A 6 -3.44 8.69 -16.75
C PRO A 6 -3.60 7.15 -16.69
N ALA A 7 -2.87 6.49 -15.81
CA ALA A 7 -2.92 5.04 -15.62
C ALA A 7 -4.11 4.57 -14.76
N LYS A 8 -4.71 5.45 -13.93
CA LYS A 8 -5.76 5.09 -12.98
C LYS A 8 -7.00 4.48 -13.64
N PRO A 9 -7.57 5.00 -14.73
CA PRO A 9 -8.77 4.42 -15.34
C PRO A 9 -8.58 2.95 -15.73
N ARG A 10 -7.46 2.62 -16.38
CA ARG A 10 -7.16 1.24 -16.77
C ARG A 10 -6.89 0.34 -15.58
N LEU A 11 -6.20 0.84 -14.56
CA LEU A 11 -5.99 0.11 -13.31
C LEU A 11 -7.32 -0.23 -12.62
N VAL A 12 -8.26 0.72 -12.55
CA VAL A 12 -9.58 0.50 -11.95
C VAL A 12 -10.36 -0.61 -12.68
N GLU A 13 -10.32 -0.63 -14.03
CA GLU A 13 -10.93 -1.72 -14.82
C GLU A 13 -10.32 -3.07 -14.46
N LEU A 14 -9.00 -3.17 -14.43
CA LEU A 14 -8.30 -4.42 -14.09
C LEU A 14 -8.57 -4.86 -12.66
N ILE A 15 -8.65 -3.95 -11.69
CA ILE A 15 -9.01 -4.30 -10.32
C ILE A 15 -10.43 -4.87 -10.26
N LYS A 16 -11.40 -4.27 -10.97
CA LYS A 16 -12.78 -4.79 -11.06
C LYS A 16 -12.81 -6.20 -11.64
N GLU A 17 -12.08 -6.41 -12.71
CA GLU A 17 -12.05 -7.70 -13.42
C GLU A 17 -11.35 -8.80 -12.62
N LEU A 18 -10.18 -8.49 -12.07
CA LEU A 18 -9.29 -9.49 -11.47
C LEU A 18 -9.53 -9.71 -9.99
N ALA A 19 -9.76 -8.64 -9.25
CA ALA A 19 -9.67 -8.63 -7.79
C ALA A 19 -11.02 -8.58 -7.08
N VAL A 20 -12.08 -8.07 -7.71
CA VAL A 20 -13.42 -8.02 -7.11
C VAL A 20 -14.12 -9.35 -7.32
N VAL A 21 -14.41 -10.04 -6.23
CA VAL A 21 -15.15 -11.31 -6.23
C VAL A 21 -16.53 -11.03 -5.65
N HIS A 22 -17.56 -11.13 -6.48
CA HIS A 22 -18.96 -10.99 -6.06
C HIS A 22 -19.47 -12.31 -5.46
N GLY A 23 -20.27 -12.20 -4.40
CA GLY A 23 -20.87 -13.33 -3.70
C GLY A 23 -20.79 -13.18 -2.20
N ARG A 24 -21.65 -13.88 -1.45
CA ARG A 24 -21.59 -13.88 0.01
C ARG A 24 -20.25 -14.42 0.48
N VAL A 25 -19.52 -13.59 1.18
CA VAL A 25 -18.25 -13.94 1.84
C VAL A 25 -18.30 -13.52 3.30
N THR A 26 -17.82 -14.39 4.17
CA THR A 26 -17.61 -14.03 5.58
C THR A 26 -16.22 -13.44 5.70
N LEU A 27 -16.11 -12.17 6.04
CA LEU A 27 -14.85 -11.48 6.29
C LEU A 27 -14.15 -12.04 7.53
N SER A 28 -12.86 -11.77 7.69
CA SER A 28 -12.10 -12.15 8.89
C SER A 28 -12.66 -11.56 10.20
N SER A 29 -13.43 -10.48 10.09
CA SER A 29 -14.20 -9.88 11.20
C SER A 29 -15.47 -10.64 11.58
N GLY A 30 -15.86 -11.67 10.80
CA GLY A 30 -17.13 -12.39 10.95
C GLY A 30 -18.33 -11.72 10.29
N ILE A 31 -18.16 -10.58 9.65
CA ILE A 31 -19.22 -9.85 8.94
C ILE A 31 -19.45 -10.50 7.57
N GLU A 32 -20.72 -10.71 7.20
CA GLU A 32 -21.09 -11.11 5.85
C GLU A 32 -21.02 -9.90 4.91
N ALA A 33 -20.40 -10.10 3.76
CA ALA A 33 -20.27 -9.10 2.69
C ALA A 33 -20.71 -9.69 1.35
N ASP A 34 -21.27 -8.84 0.48
CA ASP A 34 -21.71 -9.25 -0.86
C ASP A 34 -20.56 -9.29 -1.89
N TYR A 35 -19.37 -8.86 -1.48
CA TYR A 35 -18.16 -8.91 -2.29
C TYR A 35 -16.91 -8.99 -1.42
N TYR A 36 -15.83 -9.48 -2.03
CA TYR A 36 -14.48 -9.47 -1.46
C TYR A 36 -13.50 -8.90 -2.48
N VAL A 37 -12.53 -8.11 -2.01
CA VAL A 37 -11.45 -7.58 -2.84
C VAL A 37 -10.16 -8.32 -2.49
N ASP A 38 -9.71 -9.22 -3.36
CA ASP A 38 -8.38 -9.87 -3.29
C ASP A 38 -7.42 -9.15 -4.23
N LEU A 39 -6.83 -8.07 -3.74
CA LEU A 39 -5.99 -7.23 -4.58
C LEU A 39 -4.69 -7.91 -5.03
N ARG A 40 -4.25 -8.99 -4.38
CA ARG A 40 -3.08 -9.77 -4.81
C ARG A 40 -3.23 -10.33 -6.22
N ARG A 41 -4.47 -10.57 -6.67
CA ARG A 41 -4.78 -10.96 -8.05
C ARG A 41 -4.45 -9.87 -9.06
N ALA A 42 -4.45 -8.59 -8.65
CA ALA A 42 -4.05 -7.45 -9.46
C ALA A 42 -2.57 -7.08 -9.22
N THR A 43 -2.11 -7.04 -7.96
CA THR A 43 -0.73 -6.63 -7.64
C THR A 43 0.33 -7.59 -8.21
N LEU A 44 -0.06 -8.84 -8.51
CA LEU A 44 0.79 -9.86 -9.12
C LEU A 44 0.47 -10.11 -10.61
N HIS A 45 -0.42 -9.31 -11.21
CA HIS A 45 -0.79 -9.45 -12.62
C HIS A 45 0.14 -8.65 -13.53
N HIS A 46 0.55 -9.22 -14.66
CA HIS A 46 1.56 -8.66 -15.58
C HIS A 46 1.21 -7.27 -16.12
N GLU A 47 -0.06 -6.94 -16.31
CA GLU A 47 -0.53 -5.64 -16.77
C GLU A 47 -0.83 -4.69 -15.59
N ALA A 48 -1.51 -5.18 -14.54
CA ALA A 48 -1.94 -4.33 -13.44
C ALA A 48 -0.77 -3.91 -12.51
N ALA A 49 0.23 -4.76 -12.28
CA ALA A 49 1.35 -4.45 -11.40
C ALA A 49 2.13 -3.20 -11.86
N PRO A 50 2.55 -3.05 -13.12
CA PRO A 50 3.18 -1.82 -13.58
C PRO A 50 2.31 -0.57 -13.43
N LEU A 51 1.00 -0.69 -13.69
CA LEU A 51 0.04 0.42 -13.51
C LEU A 51 -0.10 0.81 -12.04
N ILE A 52 -0.09 -0.14 -11.11
CA ILE A 52 -0.07 0.14 -9.67
C ILE A 52 1.15 0.98 -9.32
N GLY A 53 2.34 0.60 -9.78
CA GLY A 53 3.55 1.38 -9.55
C GLY A 53 3.46 2.81 -10.08
N GLN A 54 2.92 2.99 -11.30
CA GLN A 54 2.72 4.32 -11.90
C GLN A 54 1.72 5.15 -11.08
N VAL A 55 0.56 4.59 -10.77
CA VAL A 55 -0.51 5.28 -10.04
C VAL A 55 -0.07 5.66 -8.64
N MET A 56 0.67 4.80 -7.94
CA MET A 56 1.18 5.10 -6.60
C MET A 56 2.23 6.21 -6.61
N LEU A 57 3.13 6.25 -7.61
CA LEU A 57 4.08 7.36 -7.76
C LEU A 57 3.36 8.68 -8.07
N ASP A 58 2.38 8.66 -8.99
CA ASP A 58 1.60 9.86 -9.33
C ASP A 58 0.81 10.37 -8.12
N LEU A 59 0.30 9.46 -7.28
CA LEU A 59 -0.39 9.80 -6.03
C LEU A 59 0.54 10.53 -5.06
N LEU A 60 1.73 9.99 -4.83
CA LEU A 60 2.73 10.58 -3.95
C LEU A 60 3.21 11.94 -4.46
N ASP A 61 3.49 12.06 -5.77
CA ASP A 61 3.94 13.29 -6.39
C ASP A 61 2.88 14.40 -6.30
N GLN A 62 1.60 14.10 -6.57
CA GLN A 62 0.50 15.06 -6.43
C GLN A 62 0.23 15.47 -4.98
N ALA A 63 0.54 14.59 -4.02
CA ALA A 63 0.46 14.89 -2.60
C ALA A 63 1.65 15.71 -2.07
N GLY A 64 2.63 16.05 -2.93
CA GLY A 64 3.86 16.76 -2.58
C GLY A 64 4.90 15.90 -1.88
N ILE A 65 4.80 14.55 -2.00
CA ILE A 65 5.78 13.60 -1.44
C ILE A 65 6.71 13.15 -2.57
N THR A 66 7.60 14.03 -2.97
CA THR A 66 8.55 13.80 -4.06
C THR A 66 9.90 13.31 -3.57
N GLU A 67 10.25 13.61 -2.31
CA GLU A 67 11.54 13.32 -1.68
C GLU A 67 11.36 12.21 -0.63
N PHE A 68 11.63 10.98 -1.02
CA PHE A 68 11.74 9.82 -0.13
C PHE A 68 12.71 8.79 -0.70
N ASP A 69 13.32 7.99 0.17
CA ASP A 69 14.46 7.12 -0.14
C ASP A 69 14.04 5.66 -0.36
N ALA A 70 12.94 5.23 0.29
CA ALA A 70 12.49 3.85 0.20
C ALA A 70 10.99 3.70 0.46
N ILE A 71 10.44 2.59 -0.01
CA ILE A 71 9.02 2.26 0.08
C ILE A 71 8.83 0.79 0.43
N GLY A 72 7.85 0.48 1.27
CA GLY A 72 7.56 -0.89 1.67
C GLY A 72 6.48 -0.96 2.73
N GLY A 73 6.22 -2.14 3.27
CA GLY A 73 5.20 -2.32 4.28
C GLY A 73 5.15 -3.75 4.79
N LEU A 74 4.03 -4.10 5.45
CA LEU A 74 3.87 -5.41 6.07
C LEU A 74 3.71 -6.51 5.01
N THR A 75 4.55 -7.55 5.12
CA THR A 75 4.43 -8.72 4.25
C THR A 75 3.06 -9.39 4.47
N MET A 76 2.38 -9.84 3.45
CA MET A 76 2.70 -10.07 2.03
C MET A 76 2.00 -9.07 1.10
N GLY A 77 1.04 -8.26 1.59
CA GLY A 77 0.25 -7.34 0.76
C GLY A 77 1.09 -6.21 0.19
N ALA A 78 1.99 -5.64 0.99
CA ALA A 78 2.82 -4.52 0.58
C ALA A 78 3.94 -4.89 -0.41
N ASP A 79 4.43 -6.12 -0.38
CA ASP A 79 5.65 -6.52 -1.11
C ASP A 79 5.54 -6.29 -2.62
N PRO A 80 4.48 -6.75 -3.33
CA PRO A 80 4.35 -6.52 -4.76
C PRO A 80 4.09 -5.05 -5.10
N VAL A 81 3.40 -4.30 -4.24
CA VAL A 81 3.17 -2.85 -4.43
C VAL A 81 4.49 -2.10 -4.37
N ALA A 82 5.30 -2.34 -3.35
CA ALA A 82 6.62 -1.71 -3.18
C ALA A 82 7.55 -2.04 -4.36
N THR A 83 7.56 -3.29 -4.80
CA THR A 83 8.35 -3.75 -5.96
C THR A 83 7.90 -3.05 -7.25
N ALA A 84 6.58 -2.92 -7.47
CA ALA A 84 6.04 -2.21 -8.63
C ALA A 84 6.47 -0.73 -8.63
N VAL A 85 6.40 -0.06 -7.47
CA VAL A 85 6.83 1.34 -7.32
C VAL A 85 8.34 1.47 -7.57
N LEU A 86 9.18 0.59 -7.00
CA LEU A 86 10.63 0.58 -7.23
C LEU A 86 10.96 0.54 -8.73
N HIS A 87 10.34 -0.39 -9.49
CA HIS A 87 10.60 -0.52 -10.92
C HIS A 87 10.11 0.69 -11.72
N GLN A 88 8.96 1.26 -11.37
CA GLN A 88 8.45 2.46 -12.04
C GLN A 88 9.25 3.72 -11.68
N ALA A 89 9.75 3.81 -10.45
CA ALA A 89 10.66 4.88 -10.04
C ALA A 89 11.96 4.84 -10.83
N ALA A 90 12.59 3.67 -10.96
CA ALA A 90 13.78 3.46 -11.76
C ALA A 90 13.56 3.84 -13.24
N ALA A 91 12.40 3.49 -13.83
CA ALA A 91 12.02 3.88 -15.17
C ALA A 91 11.87 5.41 -15.35
N ARG A 92 11.61 6.14 -14.25
CA ARG A 92 11.55 7.62 -14.21
C ARG A 92 12.87 8.26 -13.77
N GLY A 93 13.96 7.48 -13.62
CA GLY A 93 15.27 7.96 -13.18
C GLY A 93 15.32 8.37 -11.71
N ARG A 94 14.46 7.77 -10.86
CA ARG A 94 14.42 8.01 -9.42
C ARG A 94 15.01 6.83 -8.68
N ASP A 95 15.91 7.09 -7.73
CA ASP A 95 16.57 6.09 -6.89
C ASP A 95 15.73 5.85 -5.64
N ILE A 96 14.78 4.92 -5.72
CA ILE A 96 13.91 4.53 -4.61
C ILE A 96 14.08 3.04 -4.35
N ASP A 97 14.51 2.69 -3.15
CA ASP A 97 14.62 1.29 -2.72
C ASP A 97 13.27 0.70 -2.27
N ALA A 98 13.18 -0.63 -2.20
CA ALA A 98 12.08 -1.31 -1.55
C ALA A 98 12.55 -2.07 -0.32
N PHE A 99 11.69 -2.15 0.70
CA PHE A 99 11.90 -2.96 1.91
C PHE A 99 10.65 -3.79 2.24
N VAL A 100 10.83 -4.79 3.07
CA VAL A 100 9.74 -5.65 3.56
C VAL A 100 9.73 -5.61 5.09
N VAL A 101 8.54 -5.43 5.68
CA VAL A 101 8.36 -5.56 7.13
C VAL A 101 7.71 -6.90 7.45
N ARG A 102 8.36 -7.71 8.26
CA ARG A 102 7.87 -9.01 8.71
C ARG A 102 6.80 -8.82 9.79
N LYS A 103 5.83 -9.74 9.85
CA LYS A 103 4.80 -9.75 10.92
C LYS A 103 5.40 -9.91 12.32
N ALA A 104 6.55 -10.59 12.41
CA ALA A 104 7.31 -10.74 13.65
C ALA A 104 8.80 -10.71 13.36
N ALA A 105 9.59 -10.26 14.34
CA ALA A 105 11.04 -10.32 14.28
C ALA A 105 11.53 -11.76 14.15
N LYS A 106 12.69 -11.97 13.52
CA LYS A 106 13.35 -13.29 13.45
C LYS A 106 13.68 -13.78 14.86
N ALA A 107 13.36 -15.05 15.13
CA ALA A 107 13.74 -15.70 16.39
C ALA A 107 15.27 -15.94 16.50
N HIS A 108 15.98 -15.91 15.38
CA HIS A 108 17.41 -16.15 15.28
C HIS A 108 18.12 -15.07 14.45
N GLY A 109 19.42 -14.87 14.69
CA GLY A 109 20.24 -13.84 14.06
C GLY A 109 20.07 -12.47 14.75
N MET A 110 20.10 -11.37 14.00
CA MET A 110 20.01 -10.00 14.54
C MET A 110 18.58 -9.58 14.93
N GLY A 111 17.61 -10.49 14.91
CA GLY A 111 16.22 -10.19 15.32
C GLY A 111 15.51 -9.12 14.47
N ARG A 112 16.00 -8.82 13.27
CA ARG A 112 15.46 -7.75 12.43
C ARG A 112 14.05 -8.07 11.97
N GLN A 113 13.18 -7.07 12.04
CA GLN A 113 11.82 -7.13 11.51
C GLN A 113 11.72 -6.49 10.12
N VAL A 114 12.63 -5.58 9.78
CA VAL A 114 12.74 -4.95 8.45
C VAL A 114 13.83 -5.65 7.64
N GLU A 115 13.47 -6.06 6.42
CA GLU A 115 14.36 -6.72 5.46
C GLU A 115 14.57 -5.83 4.23
N GLY A 116 15.76 -5.90 3.63
CA GLY A 116 16.16 -5.08 2.48
C GLY A 116 17.29 -4.12 2.83
N PRO A 117 17.46 -3.04 2.07
CA PRO A 117 18.42 -1.97 2.37
C PRO A 117 18.18 -1.34 3.73
N ASP A 118 19.23 -0.77 4.33
CA ASP A 118 19.12 -0.08 5.62
C ASP A 118 18.16 1.12 5.51
N VAL A 119 17.23 1.23 6.45
CA VAL A 119 16.21 2.30 6.51
C VAL A 119 16.53 3.35 7.60
N SER A 120 17.57 3.15 8.39
CA SER A 120 17.91 4.06 9.49
C SER A 120 18.25 5.46 8.98
N GLY A 121 17.57 6.47 9.51
CA GLY A 121 17.70 7.87 9.10
C GLY A 121 17.08 8.21 7.73
N ARG A 122 16.52 7.21 7.02
CA ARG A 122 15.93 7.42 5.68
C ARG A 122 14.46 7.82 5.76
N ARG A 123 14.04 8.61 4.80
CA ARG A 123 12.63 9.01 4.60
C ARG A 123 11.92 7.88 3.85
N VAL A 124 10.89 7.32 4.46
CA VAL A 124 10.21 6.14 3.89
C VAL A 124 8.71 6.34 3.74
N VAL A 125 8.13 5.69 2.74
CA VAL A 125 6.69 5.57 2.55
C VAL A 125 6.27 4.16 2.94
N VAL A 126 5.26 4.06 3.82
CA VAL A 126 4.61 2.79 4.14
C VAL A 126 3.51 2.53 3.13
N VAL A 127 3.49 1.34 2.51
CA VAL A 127 2.42 0.96 1.58
C VAL A 127 1.65 -0.27 2.04
N GLU A 128 0.42 -0.37 1.54
CA GLU A 128 -0.45 -1.54 1.69
C GLU A 128 -1.22 -1.77 0.40
N ASP A 129 -1.61 -3.00 0.11
CA ASP A 129 -2.45 -3.30 -1.05
C ASP A 129 -3.91 -2.83 -0.80
N THR A 130 -4.52 -3.29 0.28
CA THR A 130 -5.88 -2.91 0.70
C THR A 130 -5.90 -2.47 2.15
N SER A 131 -6.51 -1.34 2.42
CA SER A 131 -6.71 -0.85 3.79
C SER A 131 -8.11 -1.18 4.30
N THR A 132 -8.19 -1.69 5.53
CA THR A 132 -9.45 -1.90 6.28
C THR A 132 -9.44 -1.06 7.56
N THR A 133 -8.79 -1.54 8.60
CA THR A 133 -8.71 -0.89 9.91
C THR A 133 -7.42 -0.10 10.13
N GLY A 134 -6.48 -0.14 9.19
CA GLY A 134 -5.17 0.49 9.32
C GLY A 134 -4.15 -0.28 10.18
N GLY A 135 -4.50 -1.46 10.68
CA GLY A 135 -3.64 -2.22 11.59
C GLY A 135 -2.32 -2.68 10.95
N SER A 136 -2.36 -3.17 9.71
CA SER A 136 -1.15 -3.61 8.99
C SER A 136 -0.14 -2.47 8.77
N PRO A 137 -0.52 -1.34 8.17
CA PRO A 137 0.42 -0.24 7.98
C PRO A 137 0.91 0.35 9.30
N LEU A 138 0.11 0.40 10.36
CA LEU A 138 0.58 0.84 11.68
C LEU A 138 1.57 -0.14 12.32
N THR A 139 1.40 -1.44 12.12
CA THR A 139 2.39 -2.44 12.54
C THR A 139 3.71 -2.25 11.80
N ALA A 140 3.65 -1.99 10.49
CA ALA A 140 4.85 -1.68 9.70
C ALA A 140 5.51 -0.38 10.17
N ALA A 141 4.72 0.67 10.41
CA ALA A 141 5.20 1.96 10.89
C ALA A 141 5.97 1.83 12.21
N ALA A 142 5.43 1.11 13.19
CA ALA A 142 6.11 0.89 14.47
C ALA A 142 7.46 0.17 14.33
N ALA A 143 7.53 -0.83 13.44
CA ALA A 143 8.78 -1.55 13.17
C ALA A 143 9.82 -0.66 12.47
N LEU A 144 9.38 0.21 11.56
CA LEU A 144 10.25 1.14 10.84
C LEU A 144 10.78 2.24 11.76
N GLU A 145 9.94 2.81 12.63
CA GLU A 145 10.39 3.77 13.65
C GLU A 145 11.40 3.15 14.61
N ALA A 146 11.16 1.91 15.05
CA ALA A 146 12.12 1.16 15.86
C ALA A 146 13.45 0.89 15.13
N ALA A 147 13.43 0.82 13.79
CA ALA A 147 14.62 0.73 12.94
C ALA A 147 15.25 2.10 12.62
N GLY A 148 14.70 3.21 13.14
CA GLY A 148 15.21 4.56 12.95
C GLY A 148 14.81 5.24 11.63
N ALA A 149 13.81 4.72 10.92
CA ALA A 149 13.29 5.34 9.71
C ALA A 149 12.40 6.56 10.02
N ILE A 150 12.29 7.48 9.05
CA ILE A 150 11.42 8.66 9.11
C ILE A 150 10.26 8.42 8.17
N ILE A 151 9.05 8.18 8.70
CA ILE A 151 7.87 7.91 7.89
C ILE A 151 7.30 9.23 7.37
N VAL A 152 7.20 9.37 6.05
CA VAL A 152 6.68 10.58 5.40
C VAL A 152 5.22 10.46 4.97
N ALA A 153 4.74 9.24 4.73
CA ALA A 153 3.34 8.94 4.45
C ALA A 153 3.03 7.45 4.60
N VAL A 154 1.75 7.16 4.71
CA VAL A 154 1.14 5.85 4.52
C VAL A 154 0.26 5.91 3.28
N ALA A 155 0.46 5.01 2.32
CA ALA A 155 -0.28 5.00 1.06
C ALA A 155 -0.85 3.62 0.75
N THR A 156 -2.10 3.58 0.32
CA THR A 156 -2.82 2.34 0.02
C THR A 156 -3.27 2.32 -1.43
N VAL A 157 -3.26 1.15 -2.07
CA VAL A 157 -3.77 1.02 -3.44
C VAL A 157 -5.30 1.12 -3.43
N VAL A 158 -5.99 0.33 -2.61
CA VAL A 158 -7.45 0.39 -2.45
C VAL A 158 -7.84 0.66 -1.01
N ASP A 159 -8.53 1.75 -0.76
CA ASP A 159 -9.16 2.01 0.54
C ASP A 159 -10.58 1.43 0.55
N ARG A 160 -10.87 0.60 1.55
CA ARG A 160 -12.19 -0.03 1.75
C ARG A 160 -13.16 0.82 2.57
N ASP A 161 -12.79 2.07 2.90
CA ASP A 161 -13.62 3.04 3.63
C ASP A 161 -14.17 2.49 4.96
N THR A 162 -13.32 1.77 5.68
CA THR A 162 -13.67 1.15 6.98
C THR A 162 -12.93 1.79 8.17
N GLY A 163 -12.54 3.06 8.01
CA GLY A 163 -11.96 3.88 9.09
C GLY A 163 -10.44 3.89 9.17
N ALA A 164 -9.72 3.26 8.24
CA ALA A 164 -8.26 3.23 8.25
C ALA A 164 -7.64 4.62 8.20
N GLN A 165 -8.17 5.52 7.37
CA GLN A 165 -7.68 6.90 7.27
C GLN A 165 -7.66 7.59 8.63
N GLN A 166 -8.78 7.58 9.35
CA GLN A 166 -8.88 8.23 10.65
C GLN A 166 -7.84 7.68 11.63
N VAL A 167 -7.74 6.35 11.74
CA VAL A 167 -6.83 5.69 12.70
C VAL A 167 -5.36 5.99 12.39
N ILE A 168 -4.99 6.07 11.10
CA ILE A 168 -3.63 6.37 10.67
C ILE A 168 -3.29 7.86 10.90
N GLU A 169 -4.23 8.76 10.58
CA GLU A 169 -4.06 10.21 10.79
C GLU A 169 -4.01 10.60 12.27
N GLU A 170 -4.78 9.91 13.14
CA GLU A 170 -4.70 10.07 14.60
C GLU A 170 -3.32 9.70 15.17
N LYS A 171 -2.56 8.86 14.46
CA LYS A 171 -1.15 8.57 14.80
C LYS A 171 -0.15 9.58 14.26
N GLY A 172 -0.63 10.60 13.56
CA GLY A 172 0.19 11.69 13.00
C GLY A 172 0.77 11.39 11.61
N TYR A 173 0.38 10.30 10.96
CA TYR A 173 0.86 10.00 9.62
C TYR A 173 -0.08 10.57 8.57
N LYS A 174 0.48 11.11 7.48
CA LYS A 174 -0.30 11.47 6.29
C LYS A 174 -0.80 10.21 5.61
N TYR A 175 -2.11 10.09 5.41
CA TYR A 175 -2.71 8.96 4.71
C TYR A 175 -3.12 9.33 3.28
N LEU A 176 -2.89 8.41 2.34
CA LEU A 176 -3.23 8.55 0.93
C LEU A 176 -3.83 7.24 0.41
N SER A 177 -4.81 7.34 -0.49
CA SER A 177 -5.35 6.19 -1.21
C SER A 177 -5.45 6.45 -2.70
N ALA A 178 -5.11 5.46 -3.53
CA ALA A 178 -5.12 5.60 -4.99
C ALA A 178 -6.50 5.34 -5.58
N VAL A 179 -7.20 4.34 -5.08
CA VAL A 179 -8.50 3.87 -5.56
C VAL A 179 -9.47 3.75 -4.39
N SER A 180 -10.64 4.34 -4.52
CA SER A 180 -11.75 4.23 -3.57
C SER A 180 -12.71 3.11 -3.96
N LEU A 181 -13.58 2.69 -3.02
CA LEU A 181 -14.70 1.79 -3.35
C LEU A 181 -15.62 2.41 -4.40
N GLN A 182 -15.83 3.73 -4.37
CA GLN A 182 -16.65 4.42 -5.37
C GLN A 182 -16.05 4.30 -6.79
N ASP A 183 -14.71 4.39 -6.95
CA ASP A 183 -14.03 4.14 -8.24
C ASP A 183 -14.32 2.71 -8.76
N LEU A 184 -14.44 1.76 -7.84
CA LEU A 184 -14.77 0.37 -8.16
C LEU A 184 -16.26 0.11 -8.38
N GLY A 185 -17.13 1.09 -8.11
CA GLY A 185 -18.58 0.93 -8.16
C GLY A 185 -19.13 0.05 -7.02
N LEU A 186 -18.41 -0.01 -5.91
CA LEU A 186 -18.75 -0.77 -4.72
C LEU A 186 -19.24 0.16 -3.61
N ALA A 187 -20.15 -0.32 -2.76
CA ALA A 187 -20.54 0.37 -1.53
C ALA A 187 -19.63 -0.07 -0.36
N ALA A 188 -19.50 0.77 0.66
CA ALA A 188 -18.91 0.36 1.93
C ALA A 188 -19.76 -0.75 2.58
N ASN A 189 -19.11 -1.80 3.10
CA ASN A 189 -19.75 -2.91 3.80
C ASN A 189 -19.97 -2.60 5.27
#